data_7a7305762d2f76aa1daec2a7efff89ee
#
_entry.id   7a7305762d2f76aa1daec2a7efff89ee
#
_cell.length_a   1.000
_cell.length_b   1.000
_cell.length_c   1.000
_cell.angle_alpha   90.00
_cell.angle_beta   90.00
_cell.angle_gamma   90.00
#
_symmetry.space_group_name_H-M   'P 1'
#
loop_
_entity.id
_entity.type
_entity.pdbx_description
1 polymer ?
#
loop_
_entity_poly.entity_id
_entity_poly.type
_entity_poly.pdbx_seq_one_letter_code
_entity_poly.pdbx_strand_id
1 'polypeptide(L)'
;MASRREKTPSKKMRKIALVICEGETEVCYLNLLKRWYRSPIKIVSHIEGTKITPSLVENRIKELKISSRDKVYTFLMYDMDVEVVNEKLLKCKAEMLLSNPCFEIWLLLHIKDQKTAIKTDALIKELKKIAPVWKNYNKSAFTDTQQSFLKDNTDVAVIRAKDLREFQNPSTGIYKLIEMLKKR
;
A
#
# COMPACT_ATOMS: atom_id res chain seq x y z
N MET A 1 -1.42 -49.91 -29.34
CA MET A 1 -1.46 -48.44 -29.49
C MET A 1 -1.27 -47.81 -28.12
N ALA A 2 -0.14 -47.19 -27.85
CA ALA A 2 0.13 -46.56 -26.54
C ALA A 2 -0.51 -45.16 -26.51
N SER A 3 -1.44 -44.94 -25.58
CA SER A 3 -2.07 -43.64 -25.33
C SER A 3 -1.03 -42.65 -24.88
N ARG A 4 -0.81 -41.61 -25.67
CA ARG A 4 0.06 -40.46 -25.36
C ARG A 4 -0.63 -39.64 -24.23
N ARG A 5 -0.23 -39.84 -22.97
CA ARG A 5 -0.70 -38.99 -21.86
C ARG A 5 -0.28 -37.55 -22.17
N GLU A 6 -1.24 -36.70 -22.46
CA GLU A 6 -1.04 -35.25 -22.55
C GLU A 6 -0.52 -34.74 -21.20
N LYS A 7 0.68 -34.13 -21.23
CA LYS A 7 1.25 -33.50 -20.03
C LYS A 7 0.38 -32.29 -19.68
N THR A 8 -0.32 -32.38 -18.58
CA THR A 8 -1.05 -31.23 -18.01
C THR A 8 -0.07 -30.05 -17.90
N PRO A 9 -0.41 -28.87 -18.44
CA PRO A 9 0.49 -27.72 -18.38
C PRO A 9 0.81 -27.38 -16.94
N SER A 10 2.11 -27.25 -16.62
CA SER A 10 2.53 -26.94 -15.25
C SER A 10 1.96 -25.56 -14.86
N LYS A 11 1.25 -25.49 -13.75
CA LYS A 11 0.75 -24.21 -13.21
C LYS A 11 1.90 -23.24 -13.02
N LYS A 12 1.85 -22.08 -13.67
CA LYS A 12 2.84 -21.01 -13.48
C LYS A 12 2.83 -20.54 -12.02
N MET A 13 4.02 -20.28 -11.46
CA MET A 13 4.21 -19.67 -10.15
C MET A 13 3.48 -18.32 -10.10
N ARG A 14 2.63 -18.13 -9.10
CA ARG A 14 1.96 -16.83 -8.86
C ARG A 14 2.75 -16.03 -7.84
N LYS A 15 2.88 -14.74 -8.10
CA LYS A 15 3.35 -13.76 -7.11
C LYS A 15 2.12 -13.05 -6.53
N ILE A 16 2.01 -13.02 -5.21
CA ILE A 16 0.86 -12.43 -4.50
C ILE A 16 1.39 -11.39 -3.53
N ALA A 17 0.90 -10.18 -3.60
CA ALA A 17 1.07 -9.15 -2.58
C ALA A 17 -0.18 -9.15 -1.70
N LEU A 18 -0.09 -9.72 -0.51
CA LEU A 18 -1.09 -9.57 0.53
C LEU A 18 -0.83 -8.26 1.25
N VAL A 19 -1.78 -7.32 1.18
CA VAL A 19 -1.68 -6.02 1.86
C VAL A 19 -2.80 -5.93 2.88
N ILE A 20 -2.44 -5.88 4.14
CA ILE A 20 -3.39 -5.69 5.25
C ILE A 20 -3.38 -4.20 5.57
N CYS A 21 -4.56 -3.57 5.53
CA CYS A 21 -4.76 -2.14 5.61
C CYS A 21 -5.45 -1.75 6.92
N GLU A 22 -5.25 -0.52 7.34
CA GLU A 22 -5.98 0.05 8.45
C GLU A 22 -7.44 0.34 8.07
N GLY A 23 -7.68 0.95 6.91
CA GLY A 23 -8.99 1.40 6.50
C GLY A 23 -9.26 1.35 5.00
N GLU A 24 -10.36 2.01 4.62
CA GLU A 24 -10.86 2.02 3.24
C GLU A 24 -10.02 2.87 2.29
N THR A 25 -9.38 3.93 2.78
CA THR A 25 -8.55 4.83 1.95
C THR A 25 -7.41 4.08 1.29
N GLU A 26 -6.70 3.25 2.06
CA GLU A 26 -5.60 2.42 1.60
C GLU A 26 -6.09 1.40 0.56
N VAL A 27 -7.24 0.75 0.82
CA VAL A 27 -7.83 -0.22 -0.12
C VAL A 27 -8.26 0.47 -1.41
N CYS A 28 -8.85 1.65 -1.35
CA CYS A 28 -9.17 2.45 -2.53
C CYS A 28 -7.91 2.73 -3.36
N TYR A 29 -6.82 3.16 -2.71
CA TYR A 29 -5.55 3.40 -3.38
C TYR A 29 -4.96 2.12 -3.99
N LEU A 30 -4.97 0.99 -3.28
CA LEU A 30 -4.52 -0.30 -3.81
C LEU A 30 -5.30 -0.72 -5.07
N ASN A 31 -6.60 -0.43 -5.13
CA ASN A 31 -7.40 -0.69 -6.32
C ASN A 31 -6.99 0.18 -7.52
N LEU A 32 -6.50 1.40 -7.29
CA LEU A 32 -5.86 2.21 -8.34
C LEU A 32 -4.58 1.53 -8.83
N LEU A 33 -3.70 1.11 -7.93
CA LEU A 33 -2.44 0.44 -8.28
C LEU A 33 -2.69 -0.83 -9.12
N LYS A 34 -3.69 -1.64 -8.77
CA LYS A 34 -4.09 -2.83 -9.57
C LYS A 34 -4.41 -2.45 -11.02
N ARG A 35 -5.15 -1.36 -11.22
CA ARG A 35 -5.56 -0.88 -12.55
C ARG A 35 -4.39 -0.28 -13.35
N TRP A 36 -3.53 0.49 -12.67
CA TRP A 36 -2.45 1.21 -13.36
C TRP A 36 -1.30 0.31 -13.77
N TYR A 37 -0.85 -0.56 -12.86
CA TYR A 37 0.34 -1.35 -13.13
C TYR A 37 0.06 -2.62 -13.91
N ARG A 38 -1.16 -3.18 -13.86
CA ARG A 38 -1.49 -4.48 -14.49
C ARG A 38 -0.38 -5.51 -14.29
N SER A 39 0.26 -5.44 -13.11
CA SER A 39 1.40 -6.27 -12.75
C SER A 39 1.01 -7.76 -12.73
N PRO A 40 1.92 -8.69 -13.05
CA PRO A 40 1.71 -10.12 -12.83
C PRO A 40 1.58 -10.47 -11.35
N ILE A 41 1.82 -9.52 -10.44
CA ILE A 41 1.65 -9.67 -9.00
C ILE A 41 0.19 -9.42 -8.64
N LYS A 42 -0.48 -10.44 -8.10
CA LYS A 42 -1.86 -10.31 -7.63
C LYS A 42 -1.88 -9.58 -6.29
N ILE A 43 -2.47 -8.38 -6.23
CA ILE A 43 -2.70 -7.67 -4.96
C ILE A 43 -4.00 -8.19 -4.33
N VAL A 44 -3.91 -8.65 -3.08
CA VAL A 44 -5.03 -9.02 -2.22
C VAL A 44 -5.01 -8.07 -1.03
N SER A 45 -6.11 -7.39 -0.74
CA SER A 45 -6.22 -6.41 0.34
C SER A 45 -7.27 -6.83 1.36
N HIS A 46 -6.99 -6.59 2.64
CA HIS A 46 -7.89 -6.77 3.77
C HIS A 46 -7.86 -5.53 4.67
N ILE A 47 -8.97 -5.21 5.31
CA ILE A 47 -9.07 -4.15 6.33
C ILE A 47 -9.17 -4.81 7.69
N GLU A 48 -8.24 -4.49 8.60
CA GLU A 48 -8.21 -5.06 9.96
C GLU A 48 -8.23 -3.97 11.05
N GLY A 49 -8.02 -2.72 10.69
CA GLY A 49 -8.00 -1.61 11.64
C GLY A 49 -7.08 -1.90 12.83
N THR A 50 -7.48 -1.49 14.00
CA THR A 50 -6.69 -1.65 15.25
C THR A 50 -6.61 -3.09 15.77
N LYS A 51 -7.30 -4.06 15.11
CA LYS A 51 -7.32 -5.49 15.51
C LYS A 51 -6.12 -6.27 15.02
N ILE A 52 -5.19 -5.64 14.32
CA ILE A 52 -3.98 -6.28 13.79
C ILE A 52 -3.20 -7.01 14.88
N THR A 53 -2.79 -8.24 14.59
CA THR A 53 -1.93 -9.09 15.43
C THR A 53 -1.11 -10.02 14.54
N PRO A 54 0.03 -10.58 15.02
CA PRO A 54 0.80 -11.57 14.28
C PRO A 54 -0.06 -12.79 13.83
N SER A 55 -0.89 -13.32 14.73
CA SER A 55 -1.77 -14.47 14.43
C SER A 55 -2.79 -14.12 13.34
N LEU A 56 -3.32 -12.90 13.32
CA LEU A 56 -4.24 -12.45 12.28
C LEU A 56 -3.53 -12.43 10.92
N VAL A 57 -2.32 -11.89 10.85
CA VAL A 57 -1.51 -11.87 9.61
C VAL A 57 -1.30 -13.30 9.09
N GLU A 58 -0.91 -14.24 9.96
CA GLU A 58 -0.74 -15.65 9.60
C GLU A 58 -2.03 -16.28 9.07
N ASN A 59 -3.17 -15.97 9.69
CA ASN A 59 -4.47 -16.48 9.24
C ASN A 59 -4.82 -15.94 7.84
N ARG A 60 -4.58 -14.66 7.57
CA ARG A 60 -4.79 -14.08 6.23
C ARG A 60 -3.91 -14.71 5.16
N ILE A 61 -2.67 -15.10 5.50
CA ILE A 61 -1.79 -15.85 4.59
C ILE A 61 -2.39 -17.24 4.30
N LYS A 62 -2.87 -17.96 5.34
CA LYS A 62 -3.49 -19.30 5.18
C LYS A 62 -4.75 -19.25 4.30
N GLU A 63 -5.57 -18.21 4.42
CA GLU A 63 -6.79 -18.01 3.62
C GLU A 63 -6.53 -17.87 2.12
N LEU A 64 -5.31 -17.49 1.70
CA LEU A 64 -4.98 -17.33 0.29
C LEU A 64 -5.01 -18.61 -0.53
N LYS A 65 -5.11 -19.81 0.10
CA LYS A 65 -5.10 -21.13 -0.56
C LYS A 65 -4.00 -21.20 -1.62
N ILE A 66 -2.79 -20.90 -1.21
CA ILE A 66 -1.60 -20.87 -2.06
C ILE A 66 -1.04 -22.27 -2.28
N SER A 67 -0.40 -22.50 -3.43
CA SER A 67 0.39 -23.70 -3.67
C SER A 67 1.82 -23.52 -3.16
N SER A 68 2.56 -24.61 -2.96
CA SER A 68 3.98 -24.57 -2.56
C SER A 68 4.89 -23.82 -3.55
N ARG A 69 4.42 -23.58 -4.78
CA ARG A 69 5.14 -22.82 -5.82
C ARG A 69 4.86 -21.33 -5.80
N ASP A 70 3.79 -20.91 -5.14
CA ASP A 70 3.40 -19.49 -5.12
C ASP A 70 4.29 -18.71 -4.15
N LYS A 71 4.60 -17.45 -4.49
CA LYS A 71 5.37 -16.54 -3.63
C LYS A 71 4.46 -15.45 -3.08
N VAL A 72 4.36 -15.38 -1.76
CA VAL A 72 3.59 -14.36 -1.06
C VAL A 72 4.52 -13.32 -0.47
N TYR A 73 4.20 -12.06 -0.71
CA TYR A 73 4.79 -10.89 -0.07
C TYR A 73 3.71 -10.30 0.82
N THR A 74 3.98 -10.14 2.09
CA THR A 74 3.01 -9.60 3.05
C THR A 74 3.41 -8.20 3.44
N PHE A 75 2.45 -7.28 3.39
CA PHE A 75 2.62 -5.86 3.69
C PHE A 75 1.59 -5.41 4.71
N LEU A 76 1.96 -4.48 5.57
CA LEU A 76 1.06 -3.77 6.48
C LEU A 76 1.04 -2.29 6.08
N MET A 77 -0.12 -1.79 5.65
CA MET A 77 -0.33 -0.40 5.25
C MET A 77 -1.19 0.29 6.29
N TYR A 78 -0.54 1.07 7.16
CA TYR A 78 -1.13 1.67 8.37
C TYR A 78 -0.61 3.08 8.61
N ASP A 79 -1.40 3.85 9.34
CA ASP A 79 -0.98 5.13 9.91
C ASP A 79 -0.16 4.91 11.20
N MET A 80 0.70 5.85 11.55
CA MET A 80 1.53 5.79 12.77
C MET A 80 1.06 6.75 13.85
N ASP A 81 -0.23 7.07 13.88
CA ASP A 81 -0.82 8.02 14.83
C ASP A 81 -1.28 7.38 16.16
N VAL A 82 -1.30 6.02 16.24
CA VAL A 82 -1.72 5.27 17.43
C VAL A 82 -0.59 4.35 17.92
N GLU A 83 0.07 4.72 19.02
CA GLU A 83 1.25 4.03 19.55
C GLU A 83 1.00 2.55 19.86
N VAL A 84 -0.13 2.21 20.50
CA VAL A 84 -0.50 0.82 20.81
C VAL A 84 -0.65 -0.05 19.54
N VAL A 85 -1.08 0.54 18.44
CA VAL A 85 -1.15 -0.15 17.14
C VAL A 85 0.25 -0.34 16.57
N ASN A 86 1.10 0.68 16.64
CA ASN A 86 2.49 0.63 16.19
C ASN A 86 3.27 -0.52 16.84
N GLU A 87 3.11 -0.71 18.15
CA GLU A 87 3.73 -1.84 18.87
C GLU A 87 3.27 -3.21 18.37
N LYS A 88 2.00 -3.34 17.97
CA LYS A 88 1.47 -4.60 17.39
C LYS A 88 2.03 -4.85 15.98
N LEU A 89 2.08 -3.79 15.15
CA LEU A 89 2.60 -3.85 13.79
C LEU A 89 4.05 -4.34 13.78
N LEU A 90 4.91 -3.79 14.65
CA LEU A 90 6.32 -4.16 14.74
C LEU A 90 6.57 -5.62 15.14
N LYS A 91 5.58 -6.29 15.75
CA LYS A 91 5.64 -7.73 16.08
C LYS A 91 5.26 -8.64 14.91
N CYS A 92 4.67 -8.08 13.83
CA CYS A 92 4.22 -8.85 12.68
C CYS A 92 5.36 -9.13 11.69
N LYS A 93 5.40 -10.35 11.13
CA LYS A 93 6.34 -10.71 10.06
C LYS A 93 5.80 -10.24 8.70
N ALA A 94 5.96 -8.96 8.41
CA ALA A 94 5.51 -8.34 7.17
C ALA A 94 6.39 -7.12 6.84
N GLU A 95 6.36 -6.69 5.60
CA GLU A 95 7.01 -5.44 5.19
C GLU A 95 6.11 -4.26 5.55
N MET A 96 6.68 -3.25 6.20
CA MET A 96 5.96 -2.09 6.71
C MET A 96 5.80 -1.03 5.62
N LEU A 97 4.55 -0.70 5.29
CA LEU A 97 4.18 0.43 4.43
C LEU A 97 3.54 1.52 5.30
N LEU A 98 4.20 1.84 6.42
CA LEU A 98 3.65 2.76 7.41
C LEU A 98 3.76 4.20 6.93
N SER A 99 2.75 5.02 7.24
CA SER A 99 2.70 6.46 6.97
C SER A 99 2.65 7.25 8.28
N ASN A 100 3.53 8.23 8.44
CA ASN A 100 3.61 9.07 9.63
C ASN A 100 3.49 10.55 9.21
N PRO A 101 2.45 11.29 9.64
CA PRO A 101 1.45 10.88 10.65
C PRO A 101 0.33 9.97 10.10
N CYS A 102 -0.05 10.08 8.83
CA CYS A 102 -1.15 9.34 8.23
C CYS A 102 -0.97 9.21 6.70
N PHE A 103 -1.83 8.40 6.07
CA PHE A 103 -1.79 8.10 4.62
C PHE A 103 -1.71 9.35 3.74
N GLU A 104 -2.34 10.46 4.15
CA GLU A 104 -2.36 11.70 3.38
C GLU A 104 -0.97 12.32 3.16
N ILE A 105 0.06 11.92 3.93
CA ILE A 105 1.43 12.33 3.63
C ILE A 105 1.86 11.82 2.26
N TRP A 106 1.46 10.60 1.89
CA TRP A 106 1.71 10.06 0.56
C TRP A 106 1.07 10.90 -0.54
N LEU A 107 -0.16 11.36 -0.34
CA LEU A 107 -0.85 12.26 -1.29
C LEU A 107 -0.14 13.62 -1.41
N LEU A 108 0.30 14.18 -0.29
CA LEU A 108 1.02 15.46 -0.28
C LEU A 108 2.35 15.37 -1.04
N LEU A 109 3.06 14.24 -0.92
CA LEU A 109 4.32 14.02 -1.63
C LEU A 109 4.18 13.99 -3.17
N HIS A 110 2.98 13.76 -3.71
CA HIS A 110 2.72 13.93 -5.15
C HIS A 110 2.74 15.41 -5.58
N ILE A 111 2.54 16.33 -4.64
CA ILE A 111 2.42 17.76 -4.91
C ILE A 111 3.72 18.49 -4.59
N LYS A 112 4.23 18.29 -3.36
CA LYS A 112 5.40 19.01 -2.85
C LYS A 112 6.28 18.10 -1.99
N ASP A 113 7.51 18.53 -1.79
CA ASP A 113 8.39 17.96 -0.77
C ASP A 113 7.93 18.38 0.63
N GLN A 114 7.97 17.47 1.58
CA GLN A 114 7.62 17.71 2.99
C GLN A 114 8.65 17.05 3.89
N LYS A 115 9.56 17.82 4.47
CA LYS A 115 10.65 17.32 5.33
C LYS A 115 10.46 17.65 6.81
N THR A 116 9.64 18.65 7.10
CA THR A 116 9.35 19.05 8.49
C THR A 116 8.16 18.29 9.04
N ALA A 117 8.22 17.94 10.32
CA ALA A 117 7.14 17.26 11.01
C ALA A 117 5.81 18.02 10.87
N ILE A 118 4.73 17.29 10.67
CA ILE A 118 3.39 17.85 10.46
C ILE A 118 2.35 17.00 11.20
N LYS A 119 1.38 17.65 11.84
CA LYS A 119 0.26 16.96 12.48
C LYS A 119 -0.80 16.58 11.46
N THR A 120 -1.53 15.49 11.70
CA THR A 120 -2.59 14.96 10.81
C THR A 120 -3.58 16.03 10.36
N ASP A 121 -4.14 16.82 11.28
CA ASP A 121 -5.11 17.87 10.93
C ASP A 121 -4.51 18.97 10.05
N ALA A 122 -3.27 19.37 10.31
CA ALA A 122 -2.56 20.37 9.53
C ALA A 122 -2.26 19.82 8.13
N LEU A 123 -1.83 18.56 8.01
CA LEU A 123 -1.57 17.87 6.75
C LEU A 123 -2.82 17.83 5.86
N ILE A 124 -3.96 17.42 6.41
CA ILE A 124 -5.24 17.36 5.66
C ILE A 124 -5.69 18.75 5.22
N LYS A 125 -5.56 19.76 6.09
CA LYS A 125 -5.87 21.15 5.75
C LYS A 125 -4.97 21.67 4.64
N GLU A 126 -3.68 21.37 4.71
CA GLU A 126 -2.70 21.77 3.70
C GLU A 126 -2.98 21.09 2.37
N LEU A 127 -3.21 19.78 2.35
CA LEU A 127 -3.56 19.02 1.15
C LEU A 127 -4.75 19.67 0.41
N LYS A 128 -5.81 20.03 1.14
CA LYS A 128 -7.01 20.66 0.56
C LYS A 128 -6.78 22.07 0.03
N LYS A 129 -5.76 22.78 0.53
CA LYS A 129 -5.44 24.15 0.13
C LYS A 129 -4.47 24.20 -1.04
N ILE A 130 -3.47 23.31 -1.06
CA ILE A 130 -2.29 23.47 -1.91
C ILE A 130 -2.57 23.22 -3.39
N ALA A 131 -3.57 22.38 -3.71
CA ALA A 131 -3.93 22.11 -5.08
C ALA A 131 -5.45 21.94 -5.24
N PRO A 132 -6.04 22.58 -6.27
CA PRO A 132 -7.50 22.54 -6.51
C PRO A 132 -8.08 21.11 -6.59
N VAL A 133 -7.32 20.17 -7.11
CA VAL A 133 -7.70 18.75 -7.25
C VAL A 133 -8.03 18.10 -5.91
N TRP A 134 -7.48 18.61 -4.79
CA TRP A 134 -7.69 18.08 -3.45
C TRP A 134 -8.70 18.85 -2.60
N LYS A 135 -9.26 19.95 -3.12
CA LYS A 135 -10.20 20.80 -2.35
C LYS A 135 -11.34 20.02 -1.70
N ASN A 136 -11.89 19.06 -2.46
CA ASN A 136 -13.01 18.21 -2.01
C ASN A 136 -12.54 16.78 -1.69
N TYR A 137 -11.30 16.62 -1.19
CA TYR A 137 -10.78 15.31 -0.83
C TYR A 137 -11.65 14.63 0.23
N ASN A 138 -11.99 13.37 -0.05
CA ASN A 138 -12.69 12.46 0.84
C ASN A 138 -11.89 11.15 0.96
N LYS A 139 -11.77 10.63 2.18
CA LYS A 139 -11.00 9.41 2.48
C LYS A 139 -11.54 8.16 1.79
N SER A 140 -12.83 8.09 1.49
CA SER A 140 -13.48 6.88 0.95
C SER A 140 -13.38 6.70 -0.56
N ALA A 141 -12.98 7.73 -1.32
CA ALA A 141 -12.91 7.65 -2.78
C ALA A 141 -11.98 8.69 -3.41
N PHE A 142 -11.41 8.35 -4.56
CA PHE A 142 -10.66 9.28 -5.41
C PHE A 142 -11.45 9.59 -6.69
N THR A 143 -11.64 10.87 -6.98
CA THR A 143 -12.22 11.32 -8.25
C THR A 143 -11.29 10.98 -9.43
N ASP A 144 -11.80 10.94 -10.66
CA ASP A 144 -10.97 10.63 -11.84
C ASP A 144 -9.82 11.62 -12.01
N THR A 145 -10.04 12.90 -11.70
CA THR A 145 -9.00 13.93 -11.72
C THR A 145 -7.91 13.65 -10.68
N GLN A 146 -8.29 13.24 -9.47
CA GLN A 146 -7.33 12.84 -8.42
C GLN A 146 -6.56 11.59 -8.82
N GLN A 147 -7.21 10.60 -9.42
CA GLN A 147 -6.58 9.37 -9.90
C GLN A 147 -5.54 9.67 -10.98
N SER A 148 -5.87 10.51 -11.97
CA SER A 148 -4.93 10.92 -13.01
C SER A 148 -3.75 11.68 -12.41
N PHE A 149 -4.02 12.63 -11.51
CA PHE A 149 -2.98 13.40 -10.83
C PHE A 149 -2.00 12.50 -10.05
N LEU A 150 -2.51 11.54 -9.27
CA LEU A 150 -1.69 10.59 -8.54
C LEU A 150 -0.82 9.76 -9.48
N LYS A 151 -1.42 9.24 -10.55
CA LYS A 151 -0.71 8.41 -11.54
C LYS A 151 0.45 9.17 -12.17
N ASP A 152 0.22 10.40 -12.61
CA ASP A 152 1.20 11.21 -13.34
C ASP A 152 2.36 11.66 -12.43
N ASN A 153 2.11 11.81 -11.12
CA ASN A 153 3.09 12.29 -10.16
C ASN A 153 3.69 11.19 -9.26
N THR A 154 3.35 9.91 -9.48
CA THR A 154 3.81 8.80 -8.63
C THR A 154 5.35 8.71 -8.56
N ASP A 155 6.07 8.92 -9.67
CA ASP A 155 7.53 8.79 -9.69
C ASP A 155 8.21 9.87 -8.83
N VAL A 156 7.70 11.08 -8.87
CA VAL A 156 8.18 12.18 -8.02
C VAL A 156 7.88 11.90 -6.55
N ALA A 157 6.67 11.39 -6.25
CA ALA A 157 6.29 11.02 -4.89
C ALA A 157 7.19 9.90 -4.34
N VAL A 158 7.55 8.90 -5.14
CA VAL A 158 8.51 7.83 -4.77
C VAL A 158 9.87 8.41 -4.40
N ILE A 159 10.41 9.33 -5.21
CA ILE A 159 11.71 9.97 -4.93
C ILE A 159 11.64 10.71 -3.60
N ARG A 160 10.62 11.55 -3.38
CA ARG A 160 10.43 12.32 -2.16
C ARG A 160 10.27 11.43 -0.92
N ALA A 161 9.49 10.34 -1.05
CA ALA A 161 9.27 9.40 0.05
C ALA A 161 10.56 8.66 0.47
N LYS A 162 11.41 8.32 -0.49
CA LYS A 162 12.70 7.64 -0.23
C LYS A 162 13.73 8.55 0.46
N ASP A 163 13.60 9.85 0.30
CA ASP A 163 14.46 10.86 0.96
C ASP A 163 14.05 11.11 2.43
N LEU A 164 12.92 10.57 2.87
CA LEU A 164 12.44 10.67 4.24
C LEU A 164 12.94 9.50 5.08
N ARG A 165 13.15 9.78 6.38
CA ARG A 165 13.58 8.75 7.32
C ARG A 165 12.40 7.92 7.79
N GLU A 166 12.45 6.61 7.51
CA GLU A 166 11.36 5.69 7.87
C GLU A 166 10.95 5.81 9.35
N PHE A 167 9.65 5.69 9.59
CA PHE A 167 8.98 5.78 10.88
C PHE A 167 9.05 7.15 11.57
N GLN A 168 9.82 8.11 11.06
CA GLN A 168 9.81 9.48 11.57
C GLN A 168 8.71 10.31 10.89
N ASN A 169 8.23 11.35 11.58
CA ASN A 169 7.28 12.29 10.99
C ASN A 169 8.04 13.44 10.27
N PRO A 170 7.85 13.63 8.95
CA PRO A 170 6.99 12.84 8.07
C PRO A 170 7.69 11.64 7.46
N SER A 171 6.94 10.56 7.15
CA SER A 171 7.44 9.45 6.34
C SER A 171 6.31 8.62 5.73
N THR A 172 6.63 7.83 4.71
CA THR A 172 5.74 6.80 4.19
C THR A 172 6.52 5.69 3.51
N GLY A 173 6.13 4.43 3.74
CA GLY A 173 6.72 3.25 3.12
C GLY A 173 6.01 2.79 1.84
N ILE A 174 4.97 3.48 1.36
CA ILE A 174 4.15 3.06 0.22
C ILE A 174 4.98 2.89 -1.06
N TYR A 175 6.06 3.65 -1.21
CA TYR A 175 6.96 3.54 -2.36
C TYR A 175 7.54 2.12 -2.55
N LYS A 176 7.71 1.34 -1.49
CA LYS A 176 8.23 -0.05 -1.55
C LYS A 176 7.31 -0.95 -2.37
N LEU A 177 6.00 -0.85 -2.17
CA LEU A 177 5.01 -1.58 -2.97
C LEU A 177 5.04 -1.13 -4.43
N ILE A 178 5.12 0.17 -4.70
CA ILE A 178 5.21 0.73 -6.04
C ILE A 178 6.43 0.16 -6.78
N GLU A 179 7.60 0.19 -6.15
CA GLU A 179 8.83 -0.36 -6.73
C GLU A 179 8.71 -1.86 -7.03
N MET A 180 8.07 -2.62 -6.15
CA MET A 180 7.80 -4.04 -6.39
C MET A 180 6.89 -4.26 -7.61
N LEU A 181 5.83 -3.44 -7.76
CA LEU A 181 4.90 -3.55 -8.88
C LEU A 181 5.52 -3.14 -10.22
N LYS A 182 6.53 -2.28 -10.22
CA LYS A 182 7.30 -1.88 -11.41
C LYS A 182 8.32 -2.93 -11.86
N LYS A 183 8.80 -3.79 -10.97
CA LYS A 183 9.73 -4.88 -11.30
C LYS A 183 8.97 -5.95 -12.09
N ARG A 184 9.14 -5.97 -13.41
CA ARG A 184 8.57 -6.96 -14.33
C ARG A 184 9.20 -8.33 -14.20
#